data_dc215a2264deefb9745431796e234548
#
_entry.id   dc215a2264deefb9745431796e234548
#
_cell.length_a   1.000
_cell.length_b   1.000
_cell.length_c   1.000
_cell.angle_alpha   90.00
_cell.angle_beta   90.00
_cell.angle_gamma   90.00
#
_symmetry.space_group_name_H-M   'P 1'
#
loop_
_entity.id
_entity.type
_entity.pdbx_description
1 polymer ?
#
loop_
_entity_poly.entity_id
_entity_poly.type
_entity_poly.pdbx_seq_one_letter_code
_entity_poly.pdbx_strand_id
1 'polypeptide(L)'
;MNKTENTTVKSEVIQKKIEELHACKQKMMENFARVIVGQRDVIEELLITIFAGGHNLLEGVPGLAKTLMIHTLAGMLSLDFKRIQFTPDLMPSDITGTNVIEEDHTTGKRITVFVKGPVFTNIILALSLIHI
;
A
#
# COMPACT_ATOMS: atom_id res chain seq x y z
N MET A 1 -2.45 -0.43 46.69
CA MET A 1 -1.93 0.86 46.23
C MET A 1 -1.20 0.74 44.89
N ASN A 2 -1.74 0.05 43.85
CA ASN A 2 -1.00 -0.16 42.58
C ASN A 2 -1.85 -0.09 41.29
N LYS A 3 -3.14 0.29 41.40
CA LYS A 3 -4.00 0.35 40.20
C LYS A 3 -3.94 1.71 39.48
N THR A 4 -3.72 2.77 40.23
CA THR A 4 -3.74 4.17 39.75
C THR A 4 -2.42 4.53 39.03
N GLU A 5 -1.27 4.07 39.53
CA GLU A 5 0.03 4.30 38.89
C GLU A 5 0.15 3.62 37.53
N ASN A 6 -0.38 2.40 37.42
CA ASN A 6 -0.36 1.63 36.15
C ASN A 6 -1.24 2.26 35.06
N THR A 7 -2.29 2.99 35.45
CA THR A 7 -3.19 3.70 34.54
C THR A 7 -2.53 4.99 34.02
N THR A 8 -1.82 5.71 34.87
CA THR A 8 -1.14 6.96 34.54
C THR A 8 0.03 6.70 33.57
N VAL A 9 0.88 5.72 33.86
CA VAL A 9 2.00 5.32 32.98
C VAL A 9 1.48 4.85 31.61
N LYS A 10 0.37 4.12 31.58
CA LYS A 10 -0.24 3.67 30.33
C LYS A 10 -0.81 4.82 29.50
N SER A 11 -1.36 5.85 30.15
CA SER A 11 -1.86 7.03 29.46
C SER A 11 -0.73 7.90 28.89
N GLU A 12 0.38 8.07 29.60
CA GLU A 12 1.55 8.80 29.12
C GLU A 12 2.21 8.12 27.91
N VAL A 13 2.32 6.79 27.92
CA VAL A 13 2.83 6.02 26.79
C VAL A 13 1.94 6.14 25.56
N ILE A 14 0.62 6.14 25.75
CA ILE A 14 -0.35 6.32 24.66
C ILE A 14 -0.24 7.73 24.10
N GLN A 15 -0.17 8.75 24.98
CA GLN A 15 -0.03 10.14 24.58
C GLN A 15 1.21 10.35 23.70
N LYS A 16 2.36 9.83 24.15
CA LYS A 16 3.61 9.91 23.38
C LYS A 16 3.52 9.25 22.01
N LYS A 17 2.86 8.09 21.92
CA LYS A 17 2.64 7.40 20.64
C LYS A 17 1.73 8.20 19.71
N ILE A 18 0.71 8.87 20.23
CA ILE A 18 -0.17 9.75 19.46
C ILE A 18 0.63 10.94 18.89
N GLU A 19 1.49 11.55 19.69
CA GLU A 19 2.34 12.66 19.26
C GLU A 19 3.34 12.22 18.16
N GLU A 20 3.97 11.07 18.33
CA GLU A 20 4.87 10.47 17.33
C GLU A 20 4.12 10.20 16.00
N LEU A 21 2.90 9.69 16.07
CA LEU A 21 2.05 9.41 14.91
C LEU A 21 1.64 10.71 14.21
N HIS A 22 1.31 11.74 14.98
CA HIS A 22 0.98 13.06 14.46
C HIS A 22 2.17 13.70 13.73
N ALA A 23 3.36 13.63 14.31
CA ALA A 23 4.59 14.12 13.69
C ALA A 23 4.94 13.35 12.40
N CYS A 24 4.74 12.03 12.40
CA CYS A 24 4.91 11.20 11.21
C CYS A 24 3.93 11.60 10.09
N LYS A 25 2.63 11.73 10.40
CA LYS A 25 1.60 12.20 9.46
C LYS A 25 1.99 13.55 8.85
N GLN A 26 2.46 14.49 9.67
CA GLN A 26 2.84 15.82 9.21
C GLN A 26 3.98 15.76 8.18
N LYS A 27 5.04 15.01 8.49
CA LYS A 27 6.15 14.79 7.55
C LYS A 27 5.72 14.15 6.24
N MET A 28 4.81 13.17 6.31
CA MET A 28 4.27 12.54 5.12
C MET A 28 3.48 13.53 4.27
N MET A 29 2.63 14.35 4.87
CA MET A 29 1.87 15.40 4.18
C MET A 29 2.79 16.43 3.49
N GLU A 30 3.88 16.85 4.14
CA GLU A 30 4.87 17.74 3.56
C GLU A 30 5.60 17.12 2.35
N ASN A 31 5.95 15.83 2.45
CA ASN A 31 6.58 15.12 1.35
C ASN A 31 5.61 14.95 0.15
N PHE A 32 4.34 14.65 0.41
CA PHE A 32 3.32 14.65 -0.63
C PHE A 32 3.17 16.00 -1.32
N ALA A 33 3.15 17.08 -0.56
CA ALA A 33 3.02 18.44 -1.09
C ALA A 33 4.13 18.84 -2.05
N ARG A 34 5.29 18.19 -1.99
CA ARG A 34 6.40 18.39 -2.94
C ARG A 34 6.19 17.73 -4.30
N VAL A 35 5.38 16.69 -4.34
CA VAL A 35 5.16 15.85 -5.54
C VAL A 35 3.79 16.09 -6.14
N ILE A 36 2.78 16.35 -5.29
CA ILE A 36 1.38 16.46 -5.69
C ILE A 36 0.85 17.81 -5.23
N VAL A 37 0.40 18.59 -6.20
CA VAL A 37 -0.23 19.89 -5.94
C VAL A 37 -1.73 19.70 -5.78
N GLY A 38 -2.26 20.18 -4.67
CA GLY A 38 -3.68 20.00 -4.32
C GLY A 38 -4.00 18.64 -3.73
N GLN A 39 -5.26 18.25 -3.73
CA GLN A 39 -5.77 16.95 -3.27
C GLN A 39 -5.37 16.56 -1.84
N ARG A 40 -5.20 17.56 -0.97
CA ARG A 40 -4.76 17.35 0.41
C ARG A 40 -5.70 16.43 1.19
N ASP A 41 -7.00 16.59 0.99
CA ASP A 41 -8.04 15.80 1.67
C ASP A 41 -7.94 14.33 1.26
N VAL A 42 -7.74 14.05 -0.04
CA VAL A 42 -7.58 12.68 -0.56
C VAL A 42 -6.32 12.02 0.02
N ILE A 43 -5.23 12.76 0.11
CA ILE A 43 -3.97 12.26 0.71
C ILE A 43 -4.19 11.94 2.20
N GLU A 44 -4.91 12.78 2.92
CA GLU A 44 -5.21 12.57 4.33
C GLU A 44 -6.08 11.32 4.55
N GLU A 45 -7.11 11.11 3.72
CA GLU A 45 -7.95 9.91 3.75
C GLU A 45 -7.15 8.64 3.43
N LEU A 46 -6.21 8.69 2.46
CA LEU A 46 -5.30 7.60 2.16
C LEU A 46 -4.42 7.25 3.36
N LEU A 47 -3.84 8.24 4.03
CA LEU A 47 -3.03 8.01 5.21
C LEU A 47 -3.84 7.39 6.35
N ILE A 48 -5.06 7.89 6.61
CA ILE A 48 -5.97 7.32 7.60
C ILE A 48 -6.25 5.85 7.29
N THR A 49 -6.56 5.53 6.03
CA THR A 49 -6.84 4.16 5.59
C THR A 49 -5.66 3.22 5.85
N ILE A 50 -4.44 3.66 5.55
CA ILE A 50 -3.23 2.85 5.76
C ILE A 50 -2.96 2.64 7.25
N PHE A 51 -3.04 3.69 8.05
CA PHE A 51 -2.85 3.56 9.51
C PHE A 51 -3.93 2.71 10.17
N ALA A 52 -5.14 2.68 9.59
CA ALA A 52 -6.21 1.79 10.03
C ALA A 52 -6.08 0.35 9.51
N GLY A 53 -5.13 0.06 8.61
CA GLY A 53 -4.99 -1.25 7.96
C GLY A 53 -6.15 -1.60 7.03
N GLY A 54 -6.79 -0.58 6.45
CA GLY A 54 -7.98 -0.73 5.62
C GLY A 54 -7.70 -0.70 4.11
N HIS A 55 -8.77 -0.61 3.33
CA HIS A 55 -8.76 -0.46 1.89
C HIS A 55 -9.40 0.86 1.49
N ASN A 56 -8.96 1.43 0.37
CA ASN A 56 -9.47 2.69 -0.14
C ASN A 56 -10.02 2.54 -1.56
N LEU A 57 -11.15 3.17 -1.84
CA LEU A 57 -11.71 3.30 -3.18
C LEU A 57 -11.50 4.74 -3.66
N LEU A 58 -10.68 4.91 -4.70
CA LEU A 58 -10.38 6.21 -5.30
C LEU A 58 -11.17 6.40 -6.58
N GLU A 59 -12.25 7.17 -6.50
CA GLU A 59 -13.00 7.61 -7.68
C GLU A 59 -12.46 8.94 -8.20
N GLY A 60 -12.55 9.14 -9.50
CA GLY A 60 -12.19 10.41 -10.12
C GLY A 60 -11.76 10.24 -11.58
N VAL A 61 -11.75 11.36 -12.29
CA VAL A 61 -11.39 11.39 -13.71
C VAL A 61 -9.97 10.89 -13.96
N PRO A 62 -9.70 10.29 -15.13
CA PRO A 62 -8.35 9.90 -15.53
C PRO A 62 -7.40 11.11 -15.50
N GLY A 63 -6.12 10.87 -15.14
CA GLY A 63 -5.12 11.93 -15.15
C GLY A 63 -4.92 12.68 -13.81
N LEU A 64 -5.74 12.45 -12.80
CA LEU A 64 -5.61 13.10 -11.49
C LEU A 64 -4.53 12.48 -10.57
N ALA A 65 -3.41 12.08 -11.14
CA ALA A 65 -2.23 11.60 -10.41
C ALA A 65 -2.48 10.46 -9.39
N LYS A 66 -3.60 9.70 -9.48
CA LYS A 66 -3.92 8.61 -8.55
C LYS A 66 -2.78 7.61 -8.41
N THR A 67 -2.22 7.15 -9.54
CA THR A 67 -1.10 6.21 -9.55
C THR A 67 0.16 6.82 -8.92
N LEU A 68 0.45 8.09 -9.22
CA LEU A 68 1.59 8.80 -8.64
C LEU A 68 1.44 8.93 -7.13
N MET A 69 0.23 9.21 -6.66
CA MET A 69 -0.10 9.35 -5.24
C MET A 69 0.21 8.06 -4.47
N ILE A 70 -0.28 6.92 -4.96
CA ILE A 70 -0.06 5.62 -4.32
C ILE A 70 1.40 5.17 -4.43
N HIS A 71 2.05 5.43 -5.56
CA HIS A 71 3.47 5.13 -5.74
C HIS A 71 4.35 5.95 -4.77
N THR A 72 4.07 7.25 -4.63
CA THR A 72 4.76 8.13 -3.68
C THR A 72 4.56 7.65 -2.24
N LEU A 73 3.34 7.26 -1.89
CA LEU A 73 3.01 6.72 -0.57
C LEU A 73 3.79 5.44 -0.25
N ALA A 74 3.80 4.48 -1.17
CA ALA A 74 4.53 3.23 -1.01
C ALA A 74 6.04 3.48 -0.82
N GLY A 75 6.60 4.41 -1.60
CA GLY A 75 8.00 4.81 -1.47
C GLY A 75 8.34 5.44 -0.11
N MET A 76 7.45 6.28 0.44
CA MET A 76 7.66 6.88 1.77
C MET A 76 7.63 5.84 2.90
N LEU A 77 6.86 4.78 2.74
CA LEU A 77 6.69 3.72 3.74
C LEU A 77 7.66 2.54 3.52
N SER A 78 8.50 2.60 2.50
CA SER A 78 9.38 1.50 2.09
C SER A 78 8.61 0.19 1.91
N LEU A 79 7.42 0.28 1.32
CA LEU A 79 6.53 -0.84 1.05
C LEU A 79 6.59 -1.24 -0.43
N ASP A 80 6.52 -2.54 -0.67
CA ASP A 80 6.39 -3.07 -2.02
C ASP A 80 5.05 -2.66 -2.61
N PHE A 81 5.10 -2.14 -3.83
CA PHE A 81 3.96 -1.65 -4.59
C PHE A 81 3.82 -2.38 -5.91
N LYS A 82 2.62 -2.83 -6.21
CA LYS A 82 2.26 -3.39 -7.52
C LYS A 82 0.99 -2.74 -8.06
N ARG A 83 0.94 -2.60 -9.38
CA ARG A 83 -0.23 -2.10 -10.10
C ARG A 83 -0.84 -3.22 -10.92
N ILE A 84 -2.14 -3.39 -10.81
CA ILE A 84 -2.93 -4.31 -11.64
C ILE A 84 -3.90 -3.46 -12.45
N GLN A 85 -3.90 -3.66 -13.76
CA GLN A 85 -4.84 -3.02 -14.65
C GLN A 85 -5.88 -4.04 -15.09
N PHE A 86 -7.11 -3.86 -14.67
CA PHE A 86 -8.20 -4.76 -15.02
C PHE A 86 -8.64 -4.51 -16.46
N THR A 87 -8.24 -5.39 -17.35
CA THR A 87 -8.63 -5.44 -18.77
C THR A 87 -9.49 -6.68 -18.99
N PRO A 88 -10.34 -6.73 -20.05
CA PRO A 88 -11.21 -7.89 -20.31
C PRO A 88 -10.46 -9.21 -20.54
N ASP A 89 -9.20 -9.16 -20.89
CA ASP A 89 -8.31 -10.30 -21.17
C ASP A 89 -7.47 -10.73 -19.94
N LEU A 90 -7.60 -10.02 -18.80
CA LEU A 90 -6.84 -10.34 -17.60
C LEU A 90 -7.26 -11.70 -17.03
N MET A 91 -6.30 -12.59 -16.89
CA MET A 91 -6.51 -13.91 -16.29
C MET A 91 -6.27 -13.90 -14.78
N PRO A 92 -6.95 -14.75 -14.00
CA PRO A 92 -6.67 -14.89 -12.57
C PRO A 92 -5.21 -15.20 -12.24
N SER A 93 -4.54 -15.99 -13.08
CA SER A 93 -3.11 -16.32 -12.95
C SER A 93 -2.19 -15.10 -13.07
N ASP A 94 -2.61 -14.05 -13.79
CA ASP A 94 -1.84 -12.81 -13.92
C ASP A 94 -1.83 -12.03 -12.59
N ILE A 95 -2.81 -12.29 -11.73
CA ILE A 95 -2.93 -11.68 -10.41
C ILE A 95 -2.26 -12.54 -9.35
N THR A 96 -2.58 -13.84 -9.34
CA THR A 96 -2.15 -14.77 -8.28
C THR A 96 -0.78 -15.38 -8.53
N GLY A 97 -0.34 -15.39 -9.78
CA GLY A 97 0.84 -16.12 -10.21
C GLY A 97 0.52 -17.51 -10.75
N THR A 98 1.53 -18.15 -11.29
CA THR A 98 1.39 -19.43 -11.96
C THR A 98 2.60 -20.33 -11.71
N ASN A 99 2.40 -21.64 -11.89
CA ASN A 99 3.50 -22.59 -11.90
C ASN A 99 4.12 -22.64 -13.29
N VAL A 100 5.45 -22.48 -13.34
CA VAL A 100 6.25 -22.65 -14.56
C VAL A 100 7.16 -23.83 -14.40
N ILE A 101 7.42 -24.53 -15.50
CA ILE A 101 8.39 -25.63 -15.55
C ILE A 101 9.73 -25.05 -15.99
N GLU A 102 10.71 -25.11 -15.13
CA GLU A 102 12.07 -24.71 -15.41
C GLU A 102 12.99 -25.93 -15.48
N GLU A 103 14.03 -25.85 -16.28
CA GLU A 103 15.08 -26.87 -16.29
C GLU A 103 16.19 -26.44 -15.33
N ASP A 104 16.45 -27.26 -14.34
CA ASP A 104 17.58 -27.06 -13.44
C ASP A 104 18.88 -27.26 -14.21
N HIS A 105 19.58 -26.19 -14.49
CA HIS A 105 20.84 -26.16 -15.24
C HIS A 105 21.95 -27.02 -14.60
N THR A 106 21.81 -27.40 -13.31
CA THR A 106 22.81 -28.21 -12.60
C THR A 106 22.54 -29.70 -12.74
N THR A 107 21.26 -30.10 -12.76
CA THR A 107 20.85 -31.51 -12.76
C THR A 107 20.18 -31.97 -14.05
N GLY A 108 19.82 -31.05 -14.95
CA GLY A 108 19.06 -31.33 -16.18
C GLY A 108 17.62 -31.80 -15.92
N LYS A 109 17.14 -31.73 -14.69
CA LYS A 109 15.77 -32.14 -14.33
C LYS A 109 14.81 -30.98 -14.46
N ARG A 110 13.60 -31.29 -14.90
CA ARG A 110 12.48 -30.34 -14.90
C ARG A 110 11.94 -30.18 -13.49
N ILE A 111 11.92 -28.96 -13.00
CA ILE A 111 11.35 -28.56 -11.71
C ILE A 111 10.18 -27.63 -11.94
N THR A 112 9.17 -27.71 -11.07
CA THR A 112 8.06 -26.76 -11.10
C THR A 112 8.34 -25.66 -10.09
N VAL A 113 8.38 -24.41 -10.59
CA VAL A 113 8.60 -23.22 -9.78
C VAL A 113 7.36 -22.35 -9.80
N PHE A 114 6.90 -21.92 -8.64
CA PHE A 114 5.79 -20.98 -8.55
C PHE A 114 6.29 -19.54 -8.72
N VAL A 115 5.88 -18.89 -9.80
CA VAL A 115 6.14 -17.47 -10.05
C VAL A 115 5.02 -16.65 -9.42
N LYS A 116 5.37 -15.86 -8.40
CA LYS A 116 4.43 -15.03 -7.66
C LYS A 116 3.86 -13.92 -8.52
N GLY A 117 2.55 -13.80 -8.55
CA GLY A 117 1.83 -12.70 -9.17
C GLY A 117 1.87 -11.40 -8.34
N PRO A 118 1.31 -10.31 -8.87
CA PRO A 118 1.29 -9.01 -8.20
C PRO A 118 0.51 -8.97 -6.88
N VAL A 119 -0.33 -9.96 -6.57
CA VAL A 119 -1.02 -10.04 -5.27
C VAL A 119 -0.06 -10.22 -4.10
N PHE A 120 1.15 -10.73 -4.35
CA PHE A 120 2.18 -10.88 -3.33
C PHE A 120 2.97 -9.58 -3.16
N THR A 121 2.34 -8.58 -2.56
CA THR A 121 2.91 -7.26 -2.29
C THR A 121 2.24 -6.63 -1.06
N ASN A 122 2.78 -5.51 -0.58
CA ASN A 122 2.20 -4.79 0.56
C ASN A 122 1.05 -3.88 0.13
N ILE A 123 1.19 -3.20 -1.01
CA ILE A 123 0.21 -2.28 -1.56
C ILE A 123 -0.11 -2.67 -3.00
N ILE A 124 -1.39 -2.86 -3.29
CA ILE A 124 -1.88 -3.08 -4.65
C ILE A 124 -2.73 -1.89 -5.07
N LEU A 125 -2.45 -1.35 -6.25
CA LEU A 125 -3.32 -0.43 -6.95
C LEU A 125 -4.07 -1.18 -8.05
N ALA A 126 -5.35 -1.43 -7.83
CA ALA A 126 -6.25 -2.03 -8.81
C ALA A 126 -6.89 -0.93 -9.66
N LEU A 127 -6.53 -0.86 -10.94
CA LEU A 127 -7.07 0.12 -11.87
C LEU A 127 -8.12 -0.52 -12.78
N SER A 128 -9.33 0.05 -12.78
CA SER A 128 -10.36 -0.30 -13.74
C SER A 128 -10.41 0.76 -14.86
N LEU A 129 -10.48 0.29 -16.11
CA LEU A 129 -10.71 1.15 -17.28
C LEU A 129 -12.19 1.19 -17.67
N ILE A 130 -13.05 0.55 -16.92
CA ILE A 130 -14.49 0.56 -17.21
C ILE A 130 -15.00 1.95 -16.84
N HIS A 131 -15.35 2.71 -17.84
CA HIS A 131 -16.20 3.89 -17.68
C HIS A 131 -17.58 3.42 -17.21
N ILE A 132 -17.90 3.76 -15.98
CA ILE A 132 -19.29 3.69 -15.50
C ILE A 132 -20.00 4.96 -15.97
#